data_0f161a88671fc3646dd8fc9a2d72cdb8
#
_entry.id   0f161a88671fc3646dd8fc9a2d72cdb8
#
_cell.length_a   1.000
_cell.length_b   1.000
_cell.length_c   1.000
_cell.angle_alpha   90.00
_cell.angle_beta   90.00
_cell.angle_gamma   90.00
#
_symmetry.space_group_name_H-M   'P 1'
#
loop_
_entity.id
_entity.type
_entity.pdbx_description
1 polymer ?
#
loop_
_entity_poly.entity_id
_entity_poly.type
_entity_poly.pdbx_seq_one_letter_code
_entity_poly.pdbx_strand_id
1 'polypeptide(L)'
;MAASFLKRKPKEPERPQRVEIPAVEADPELGLTGEQVHERLAGGWDNRPVEPPGATVQQIIVKNVCTYFNFLFFLLAGCVIAVRQWLNLTFLGPVFCNMFIGIVQDLRVKKKVDNLRIMSAPKCRAVRDGQIVQTEAAALVRDDIAVFGPGDQIPADAVVAAGECRVNEALVTGEADEIVKRPGDALLSGSFVVSGSCRARLTKVGADSFVSRLTTEARQTGSQPQSEMMRSLTSLIKWIGFLVIPLGAVMFIKEYLWLKSPVADAVTSTVGSIVGMIPEGLYLLTSLALVASVIRLANRRTLVHDMGCIETLARVDTLCVDKTGTITEPKMTVDDIVPLQPDRYIADDIRMIMADYVCAMQDDNDTMAALRRYFTGQSMQTAIAAMPFRSAKKYGGVSFHEDETYLLGAPEILLAACPEKDRFLPQAEEWSAKGCRVLLLALYDGKLDDEALTAEMMPLALILLSNKIRPEAPQTFAYFAQQGVRTKVISGDNPLTVSEVARRAGIPDAEKFVDARTLKTDAELAKAAEEMTVFGRVTPDQKKKLVEAMKRAGHTVAMTGDGVNDVLALREADCSIAMASGSGVACQASHIVLLDSQ
;
A
#
# COMPACT_ATOMS: atom_id res chain seq x y z
N MET A 1 25.15 -20.46 -31.36
CA MET A 1 24.43 -21.66 -30.87
C MET A 1 24.24 -21.75 -29.38
N ALA A 2 24.92 -20.94 -28.53
CA ALA A 2 24.76 -20.99 -27.08
C ALA A 2 23.53 -20.23 -26.51
N ALA A 3 22.86 -19.40 -27.31
CA ALA A 3 21.73 -18.58 -26.84
C ALA A 3 20.36 -19.30 -26.85
N SER A 4 20.27 -20.52 -27.41
CA SER A 4 19.00 -21.25 -27.50
C SER A 4 18.74 -22.23 -26.34
N PHE A 5 19.75 -22.52 -25.53
CA PHE A 5 19.61 -23.47 -24.41
C PHE A 5 18.96 -22.88 -23.13
N LEU A 6 18.83 -21.57 -23.04
CA LEU A 6 18.29 -20.89 -21.85
C LEU A 6 16.82 -20.46 -21.96
N LYS A 7 16.15 -20.71 -23.07
CA LYS A 7 14.70 -20.54 -23.18
C LYS A 7 13.96 -21.87 -22.93
N ARG A 8 14.17 -22.52 -21.79
CA ARG A 8 13.13 -23.42 -21.29
C ARG A 8 11.94 -22.54 -20.92
N LYS A 9 10.79 -22.73 -21.62
CA LYS A 9 9.50 -22.21 -21.16
C LYS A 9 9.41 -22.51 -19.67
N PRO A 10 9.04 -21.54 -18.82
CA PRO A 10 8.76 -21.82 -17.43
C PRO A 10 7.74 -22.98 -17.41
N LYS A 11 8.06 -24.04 -16.64
CA LYS A 11 7.09 -25.11 -16.38
C LYS A 11 5.84 -24.43 -15.87
N GLU A 12 4.68 -24.71 -16.45
CA GLU A 12 3.41 -24.30 -15.86
C GLU A 12 3.45 -24.69 -14.37
N PRO A 13 3.13 -23.77 -13.45
CA PRO A 13 3.07 -24.13 -12.05
C PRO A 13 2.14 -25.34 -11.92
N GLU A 14 2.61 -26.38 -11.27
CA GLU A 14 1.81 -27.59 -11.05
C GLU A 14 0.56 -27.16 -10.29
N ARG A 15 -0.59 -27.20 -10.96
CA ARG A 15 -1.87 -26.95 -10.28
C ARG A 15 -2.00 -27.98 -9.17
N PRO A 16 -2.27 -27.56 -7.93
CA PRO A 16 -2.50 -28.53 -6.85
C PRO A 16 -3.57 -29.51 -7.31
N GLN A 17 -3.35 -30.81 -7.09
CA GLN A 17 -4.36 -31.84 -7.38
C GLN A 17 -5.55 -31.53 -6.46
N ARG A 18 -6.64 -31.07 -7.05
CA ARG A 18 -7.88 -30.78 -6.32
C ARG A 18 -8.83 -31.97 -6.42
N VAL A 19 -9.42 -32.29 -5.29
CA VAL A 19 -10.54 -33.25 -5.25
C VAL A 19 -11.81 -32.48 -5.66
N GLU A 20 -12.60 -33.00 -6.59
CA GLU A 20 -13.87 -32.40 -6.95
C GLU A 20 -14.81 -32.44 -5.74
N ILE A 21 -15.19 -31.25 -5.26
CA ILE A 21 -16.16 -31.05 -4.19
C ILE A 21 -17.33 -30.25 -4.78
N PRO A 22 -18.60 -30.67 -4.54
CA PRO A 22 -19.74 -29.92 -5.04
C PRO A 22 -19.79 -28.51 -4.48
N ALA A 23 -20.15 -27.54 -5.32
CA ALA A 23 -20.34 -26.17 -4.88
C ALA A 23 -21.55 -26.09 -3.96
N VAL A 24 -21.45 -25.33 -2.88
CA VAL A 24 -22.53 -25.09 -1.92
C VAL A 24 -22.93 -23.63 -2.00
N GLU A 25 -24.23 -23.38 -2.17
CA GLU A 25 -24.78 -22.04 -1.99
C GLU A 25 -24.97 -21.80 -0.48
N ALA A 26 -23.90 -21.30 0.16
CA ALA A 26 -23.93 -20.99 1.58
C ALA A 26 -24.89 -19.81 1.85
N ASP A 27 -25.67 -19.92 2.91
CA ASP A 27 -26.54 -18.85 3.39
C ASP A 27 -25.69 -17.65 3.84
N PRO A 28 -25.99 -16.41 3.42
CA PRO A 28 -25.23 -15.23 3.80
C PRO A 28 -25.16 -14.94 5.31
N GLU A 29 -26.12 -15.45 6.09
CA GLU A 29 -26.18 -15.27 7.56
C GLU A 29 -25.49 -16.40 8.32
N LEU A 30 -25.56 -17.64 7.82
CA LEU A 30 -25.02 -18.82 8.50
C LEU A 30 -23.59 -19.16 8.03
N GLY A 31 -23.26 -18.89 6.75
CA GLY A 31 -21.99 -19.27 6.15
C GLY A 31 -21.78 -20.78 6.03
N LEU A 32 -20.52 -21.21 5.89
CA LEU A 32 -20.14 -22.62 5.88
C LEU A 32 -20.01 -23.17 7.30
N THR A 33 -20.31 -24.45 7.47
CA THR A 33 -20.02 -25.17 8.72
C THR A 33 -18.53 -25.51 8.83
N GLY A 34 -18.03 -25.72 10.06
CA GLY A 34 -16.64 -26.11 10.30
C GLY A 34 -16.23 -27.38 9.55
N GLU A 35 -17.13 -28.36 9.40
CA GLU A 35 -16.87 -29.57 8.61
C GLU A 35 -16.71 -29.29 7.12
N GLN A 36 -17.57 -28.44 6.55
CA GLN A 36 -17.49 -28.03 5.15
C GLN A 36 -16.22 -27.23 4.84
N VAL A 37 -15.77 -26.39 5.78
CA VAL A 37 -14.48 -25.67 5.66
C VAL A 37 -13.32 -26.65 5.67
N HIS A 38 -13.33 -27.63 6.59
CA HIS A 38 -12.25 -28.63 6.68
C HIS A 38 -12.18 -29.52 5.43
N GLU A 39 -13.33 -29.92 4.88
CA GLU A 39 -13.40 -30.68 3.63
C GLU A 39 -12.79 -29.92 2.46
N ARG A 40 -13.08 -28.61 2.33
CA ARG A 40 -12.50 -27.76 1.28
C ARG A 40 -11.01 -27.54 1.42
N LEU A 41 -10.54 -27.37 2.66
CA LEU A 41 -9.10 -27.27 2.95
C LEU A 41 -8.37 -28.58 2.58
N ALA A 42 -8.93 -29.74 2.96
CA ALA A 42 -8.38 -31.04 2.62
C ALA A 42 -8.41 -31.31 1.10
N GLY A 43 -9.43 -30.82 0.40
CA GLY A 43 -9.57 -30.91 -1.05
C GLY A 43 -8.71 -29.93 -1.85
N GLY A 44 -7.94 -29.04 -1.20
CA GLY A 44 -7.07 -28.06 -1.87
C GLY A 44 -7.84 -26.86 -2.47
N TRP A 45 -9.00 -26.52 -1.93
CA TRP A 45 -9.83 -25.39 -2.33
C TRP A 45 -9.62 -24.16 -1.44
N ASP A 46 -8.41 -24.01 -0.90
CA ASP A 46 -8.00 -22.81 -0.16
C ASP A 46 -7.53 -21.67 -1.09
N ASN A 47 -7.47 -20.48 -0.53
CA ASN A 47 -7.03 -19.28 -1.25
C ASN A 47 -5.52 -19.03 -1.11
N ARG A 48 -4.71 -20.09 -0.92
CA ARG A 48 -3.25 -19.94 -0.91
C ARG A 48 -2.76 -19.48 -2.27
N PRO A 49 -1.85 -18.49 -2.32
CA PRO A 49 -1.21 -18.10 -3.58
C PRO A 49 -0.43 -19.28 -4.15
N VAL A 50 -0.49 -19.48 -5.47
CA VAL A 50 0.16 -20.61 -6.19
C VAL A 50 1.66 -20.66 -5.96
N GLU A 51 2.28 -19.50 -5.80
CA GLU A 51 3.67 -19.35 -5.36
C GLU A 51 3.77 -18.20 -4.38
N PRO A 52 4.50 -18.37 -3.26
CA PRO A 52 4.75 -17.26 -2.36
C PRO A 52 5.49 -16.17 -3.15
N PRO A 53 5.14 -14.88 -2.97
CA PRO A 53 5.86 -13.79 -3.59
C PRO A 53 7.30 -13.77 -3.08
N GLY A 54 8.26 -14.21 -3.91
CA GLY A 54 9.67 -14.30 -3.57
C GLY A 54 10.38 -15.41 -4.34
N ALA A 55 11.70 -15.31 -4.47
CA ALA A 55 12.50 -16.35 -5.14
C ALA A 55 12.46 -17.67 -4.35
N THR A 56 12.26 -18.80 -5.04
CA THR A 56 12.37 -20.12 -4.44
C THR A 56 13.83 -20.43 -4.08
N VAL A 57 14.06 -21.37 -3.16
CA VAL A 57 15.43 -21.81 -2.79
C VAL A 57 16.20 -22.27 -4.02
N GLN A 58 15.54 -22.99 -4.93
CA GLN A 58 16.15 -23.43 -6.19
C GLN A 58 16.53 -22.26 -7.09
N GLN A 59 15.66 -21.25 -7.22
CA GLN A 59 15.95 -20.04 -8.00
C GLN A 59 17.11 -19.24 -7.41
N ILE A 60 17.22 -19.17 -6.09
CA ILE A 60 18.34 -18.53 -5.39
C ILE A 60 19.65 -19.24 -5.71
N ILE A 61 19.67 -20.58 -5.61
CA ILE A 61 20.86 -21.38 -5.94
C ILE A 61 21.25 -21.19 -7.41
N VAL A 62 20.30 -21.35 -8.34
CA VAL A 62 20.56 -21.20 -9.78
C VAL A 62 21.05 -19.79 -10.10
N LYS A 63 20.47 -18.76 -9.52
CA LYS A 63 20.86 -17.36 -9.73
C LYS A 63 22.32 -17.11 -9.31
N ASN A 64 22.76 -17.69 -8.18
CA ASN A 64 24.12 -17.50 -7.68
C ASN A 64 25.15 -18.40 -8.37
N VAL A 65 24.75 -19.59 -8.84
CA VAL A 65 25.63 -20.54 -9.52
C VAL A 65 25.77 -20.22 -11.00
N CYS A 66 24.66 -19.97 -11.71
CA CYS A 66 24.63 -19.77 -13.16
C CYS A 66 24.83 -18.30 -13.54
N THR A 67 25.87 -17.64 -13.02
CA THR A 67 26.26 -16.30 -13.46
C THR A 67 27.14 -16.36 -14.71
N TYR A 68 27.15 -15.26 -15.48
CA TYR A 68 28.03 -15.14 -16.65
C TYR A 68 29.51 -15.35 -16.28
N PHE A 69 29.94 -14.80 -15.13
CA PHE A 69 31.33 -14.96 -14.69
C PHE A 69 31.67 -16.37 -14.22
N ASN A 70 30.78 -17.02 -13.49
CA ASN A 70 31.00 -18.40 -13.09
C ASN A 70 31.15 -19.30 -14.32
N PHE A 71 30.34 -19.08 -15.37
CA PHE A 71 30.51 -19.80 -16.63
C PHE A 71 31.89 -19.53 -17.26
N LEU A 72 32.35 -18.27 -17.27
CA LEU A 72 33.67 -17.91 -17.79
C LEU A 72 34.80 -18.55 -16.96
N PHE A 73 34.70 -18.52 -15.62
CA PHE A 73 35.68 -19.18 -14.73
C PHE A 73 35.74 -20.69 -14.94
N PHE A 74 34.60 -21.35 -15.09
CA PHE A 74 34.60 -22.79 -15.38
C PHE A 74 35.19 -23.10 -16.79
N LEU A 75 34.96 -22.24 -17.76
CA LEU A 75 35.60 -22.36 -19.07
C LEU A 75 37.13 -22.22 -18.96
N LEU A 76 37.61 -21.20 -18.25
CA LEU A 76 39.04 -20.98 -17.99
C LEU A 76 39.68 -22.14 -17.20
N ALA A 77 38.97 -22.67 -16.22
CA ALA A 77 39.38 -23.85 -15.48
C ALA A 77 39.51 -25.06 -16.40
N GLY A 78 38.57 -25.24 -17.34
CA GLY A 78 38.67 -26.27 -18.38
C GLY A 78 39.93 -26.13 -19.23
N CYS A 79 40.34 -24.92 -19.60
CA CYS A 79 41.58 -24.65 -20.34
C CYS A 79 42.84 -25.06 -19.52
N VAL A 80 42.85 -24.70 -18.21
CA VAL A 80 43.97 -25.07 -17.31
C VAL A 80 44.04 -26.58 -17.08
N ILE A 81 42.90 -27.25 -16.96
CA ILE A 81 42.83 -28.73 -16.84
C ILE A 81 43.33 -29.40 -18.12
N ALA A 82 42.99 -28.90 -19.29
CA ALA A 82 43.42 -29.45 -20.58
C ALA A 82 44.93 -29.44 -20.74
N VAL A 83 45.62 -28.44 -20.19
CA VAL A 83 47.10 -28.38 -20.17
C VAL A 83 47.75 -29.04 -18.93
N ARG A 84 46.95 -29.74 -18.11
CA ARG A 84 47.37 -30.50 -16.91
C ARG A 84 48.06 -29.69 -15.79
N GLN A 85 47.74 -28.38 -15.71
CA GLN A 85 48.33 -27.47 -14.74
C GLN A 85 47.43 -27.30 -13.49
N TRP A 86 47.22 -28.39 -12.72
CA TRP A 86 46.24 -28.48 -11.63
C TRP A 86 46.49 -27.46 -10.49
N LEU A 87 47.74 -27.10 -10.22
CA LEU A 87 48.10 -26.13 -9.18
C LEU A 87 47.59 -24.73 -9.46
N ASN A 88 47.34 -24.40 -10.74
CA ASN A 88 46.85 -23.09 -11.15
C ASN A 88 45.33 -22.96 -11.06
N LEU A 89 44.60 -23.97 -10.55
CA LEU A 89 43.16 -23.91 -10.27
C LEU A 89 42.80 -23.21 -8.95
N THR A 90 43.78 -22.68 -8.21
CA THR A 90 43.57 -22.00 -6.91
C THR A 90 42.59 -20.83 -6.99
N PHE A 91 42.44 -20.18 -8.16
CA PHE A 91 41.46 -19.12 -8.39
C PHE A 91 40.01 -19.60 -8.24
N LEU A 92 39.72 -20.88 -8.36
CA LEU A 92 38.37 -21.42 -8.12
C LEU A 92 37.97 -21.35 -6.63
N GLY A 93 38.93 -21.28 -5.70
CA GLY A 93 38.64 -21.13 -4.28
C GLY A 93 37.78 -19.92 -3.95
N PRO A 94 38.24 -18.70 -4.29
CA PRO A 94 37.42 -17.50 -4.18
C PRO A 94 36.06 -17.59 -4.90
N VAL A 95 36.00 -18.19 -6.11
CA VAL A 95 34.73 -18.36 -6.85
C VAL A 95 33.72 -19.21 -6.05
N PHE A 96 34.15 -20.36 -5.52
CA PHE A 96 33.27 -21.20 -4.69
C PHE A 96 32.89 -20.50 -3.37
N CYS A 97 33.81 -19.77 -2.75
CA CYS A 97 33.52 -18.99 -1.55
C CYS A 97 32.46 -17.92 -1.83
N ASN A 98 32.59 -17.17 -2.92
CA ASN A 98 31.63 -16.14 -3.33
C ASN A 98 30.24 -16.72 -3.64
N MET A 99 30.19 -17.86 -4.36
CA MET A 99 28.94 -18.59 -4.59
C MET A 99 28.28 -19.01 -3.28
N PHE A 100 29.04 -19.59 -2.35
CA PHE A 100 28.52 -20.03 -1.07
C PHE A 100 28.03 -18.86 -0.21
N ILE A 101 28.81 -17.78 -0.13
CA ILE A 101 28.43 -16.56 0.60
C ILE A 101 27.14 -15.99 0.02
N GLY A 102 27.04 -15.85 -1.30
CA GLY A 102 25.84 -15.33 -1.99
C GLY A 102 24.61 -16.17 -1.68
N ILE A 103 24.69 -17.49 -1.79
CA ILE A 103 23.58 -18.41 -1.49
C ILE A 103 23.13 -18.29 -0.02
N VAL A 104 24.07 -18.39 0.94
CA VAL A 104 23.75 -18.30 2.38
C VAL A 104 23.10 -16.97 2.71
N GLN A 105 23.56 -15.90 2.09
CA GLN A 105 23.08 -14.55 2.31
C GLN A 105 21.66 -14.36 1.78
N ASP A 106 21.41 -14.74 0.52
CA ASP A 106 20.07 -14.66 -0.08
C ASP A 106 19.05 -15.52 0.69
N LEU A 107 19.47 -16.69 1.21
CA LEU A 107 18.62 -17.54 2.04
C LEU A 107 18.31 -16.91 3.41
N ARG A 108 19.28 -16.25 4.06
CA ARG A 108 19.05 -15.53 5.32
C ARG A 108 18.07 -14.37 5.14
N VAL A 109 18.20 -13.59 4.06
CA VAL A 109 17.28 -12.51 3.71
C VAL A 109 15.89 -13.06 3.48
N LYS A 110 15.78 -14.09 2.63
CA LYS A 110 14.50 -14.75 2.37
C LYS A 110 13.79 -15.12 3.67
N LYS A 111 14.48 -15.82 4.57
CA LYS A 111 13.89 -16.23 5.86
C LYS A 111 13.41 -15.04 6.71
N LYS A 112 14.17 -13.93 6.75
CA LYS A 112 13.74 -12.73 7.49
C LYS A 112 12.53 -12.06 6.86
N VAL A 113 12.52 -11.90 5.53
CA VAL A 113 11.42 -11.30 4.79
C VAL A 113 10.15 -12.14 4.90
N ASP A 114 10.27 -13.47 4.77
CA ASP A 114 9.15 -14.40 4.90
C ASP A 114 8.50 -14.30 6.31
N ASN A 115 9.31 -14.21 7.36
CA ASN A 115 8.80 -14.04 8.73
C ASN A 115 8.03 -12.71 8.93
N LEU A 116 8.50 -11.60 8.33
CA LEU A 116 7.80 -10.32 8.41
C LEU A 116 6.49 -10.33 7.61
N ARG A 117 6.46 -11.03 6.47
CA ARG A 117 5.24 -11.19 5.66
C ARG A 117 4.14 -11.95 6.40
N ILE A 118 4.49 -12.97 7.18
CA ILE A 118 3.52 -13.69 8.02
C ILE A 118 2.87 -12.73 9.03
N MET A 119 3.63 -11.79 9.60
CA MET A 119 3.10 -10.81 10.57
C MET A 119 2.17 -9.76 9.92
N SER A 120 2.33 -9.50 8.63
CA SER A 120 1.53 -8.53 7.87
C SER A 120 0.53 -9.19 6.90
N ALA A 121 0.24 -10.49 7.06
CA ALA A 121 -0.73 -11.18 6.23
C ALA A 121 -2.11 -10.52 6.35
N PRO A 122 -2.79 -10.20 5.22
CA PRO A 122 -4.09 -9.57 5.26
C PRO A 122 -5.11 -10.49 5.93
N LYS A 123 -5.85 -9.93 6.90
CA LYS A 123 -6.93 -10.61 7.59
C LYS A 123 -8.24 -10.27 6.93
N CYS A 124 -9.11 -11.26 6.80
CA CYS A 124 -10.44 -11.13 6.23
C CYS A 124 -11.49 -11.60 7.23
N ARG A 125 -12.68 -11.07 7.12
CA ARG A 125 -13.83 -11.49 7.91
C ARG A 125 -14.64 -12.49 7.09
N ALA A 126 -14.95 -13.65 7.66
CA ALA A 126 -15.81 -14.66 7.03
C ALA A 126 -16.92 -15.07 7.99
N VAL A 127 -18.09 -15.37 7.45
CA VAL A 127 -19.21 -15.94 8.22
C VAL A 127 -19.07 -17.45 8.21
N ARG A 128 -18.92 -18.06 9.37
CA ARG A 128 -18.84 -19.52 9.56
C ARG A 128 -19.64 -19.91 10.79
N ASP A 129 -20.45 -20.95 10.70
CA ASP A 129 -21.35 -21.41 11.78
C ASP A 129 -22.19 -20.26 12.39
N GLY A 130 -22.67 -19.32 11.56
CA GLY A 130 -23.46 -18.16 11.97
C GLY A 130 -22.68 -17.06 12.71
N GLN A 131 -21.36 -17.15 12.78
CA GLN A 131 -20.51 -16.16 13.44
C GLN A 131 -19.52 -15.53 12.46
N ILE A 132 -19.22 -14.24 12.67
CA ILE A 132 -18.17 -13.54 11.91
C ILE A 132 -16.83 -13.87 12.55
N VAL A 133 -16.01 -14.65 11.83
CA VAL A 133 -14.67 -15.06 12.26
C VAL A 133 -13.63 -14.30 11.47
N GLN A 134 -12.61 -13.79 12.16
CA GLN A 134 -11.44 -13.19 11.50
C GLN A 134 -10.44 -14.29 11.12
N THR A 135 -10.12 -14.41 9.83
CA THR A 135 -9.20 -15.41 9.30
C THR A 135 -8.17 -14.78 8.37
N GLU A 136 -7.07 -15.47 8.11
CA GLU A 136 -6.11 -15.04 7.09
C GLU A 136 -6.71 -15.21 5.69
N ALA A 137 -6.41 -14.28 4.77
CA ALA A 137 -6.89 -14.35 3.39
C ALA A 137 -6.51 -15.68 2.70
N ALA A 138 -5.35 -16.26 3.04
CA ALA A 138 -4.90 -17.56 2.53
C ALA A 138 -5.69 -18.76 3.06
N ALA A 139 -6.35 -18.63 4.21
CA ALA A 139 -7.16 -19.66 4.87
C ALA A 139 -8.65 -19.60 4.50
N LEU A 140 -9.03 -18.65 3.65
CA LEU A 140 -10.36 -18.64 3.03
C LEU A 140 -10.50 -19.80 2.06
N VAL A 141 -11.71 -20.34 1.93
CA VAL A 141 -11.99 -21.47 1.05
C VAL A 141 -13.07 -21.11 0.02
N ARG A 142 -13.19 -21.91 -1.03
CA ARG A 142 -14.30 -21.78 -1.98
C ARG A 142 -15.64 -21.91 -1.27
N ASP A 143 -16.62 -21.12 -1.65
CA ASP A 143 -17.96 -20.99 -1.10
C ASP A 143 -18.03 -20.34 0.31
N ASP A 144 -16.91 -19.89 0.91
CA ASP A 144 -16.96 -19.04 2.11
C ASP A 144 -17.77 -17.76 1.85
N ILE A 145 -18.50 -17.31 2.85
CA ILE A 145 -19.15 -15.99 2.84
C ILE A 145 -18.21 -14.99 3.49
N ALA A 146 -17.54 -14.18 2.66
CA ALA A 146 -16.70 -13.10 3.13
C ALA A 146 -17.50 -11.81 3.37
N VAL A 147 -17.14 -11.05 4.41
CA VAL A 147 -17.74 -9.75 4.75
C VAL A 147 -16.77 -8.66 4.38
N PHE A 148 -17.15 -7.81 3.44
CA PHE A 148 -16.34 -6.71 2.95
C PHE A 148 -16.93 -5.36 3.36
N GLY A 149 -16.07 -4.45 3.79
CA GLY A 149 -16.38 -3.06 4.13
C GLY A 149 -15.37 -2.09 3.52
N PRO A 150 -15.50 -0.79 3.75
CA PRO A 150 -14.61 0.22 3.20
C PRO A 150 -13.14 -0.06 3.55
N GLY A 151 -12.25 -0.01 2.54
CA GLY A 151 -10.83 -0.28 2.70
C GLY A 151 -10.43 -1.75 2.62
N ASP A 152 -11.38 -2.69 2.58
CA ASP A 152 -11.08 -4.11 2.41
C ASP A 152 -10.74 -4.43 0.96
N GLN A 153 -9.68 -5.22 0.76
CA GLN A 153 -9.37 -5.78 -0.54
C GLN A 153 -10.08 -7.12 -0.72
N ILE A 154 -10.57 -7.38 -1.91
CA ILE A 154 -11.21 -8.64 -2.30
C ILE A 154 -10.12 -9.67 -2.60
N PRO A 155 -9.93 -10.71 -1.75
CA PRO A 155 -8.79 -11.62 -1.83
C PRO A 155 -8.95 -12.73 -2.88
N ALA A 156 -10.20 -12.99 -3.30
CA ALA A 156 -10.56 -14.05 -4.25
C ALA A 156 -11.78 -13.60 -5.06
N ASP A 157 -12.01 -14.17 -6.25
CA ASP A 157 -13.22 -13.81 -7.01
C ASP A 157 -14.47 -14.27 -6.26
N ALA A 158 -15.45 -13.38 -6.16
CA ALA A 158 -16.66 -13.61 -5.39
C ALA A 158 -17.91 -13.14 -6.13
N VAL A 159 -19.07 -13.48 -5.61
CA VAL A 159 -20.37 -12.96 -6.03
C VAL A 159 -21.07 -12.37 -4.81
N VAL A 160 -21.59 -11.16 -4.93
CA VAL A 160 -22.33 -10.50 -3.85
C VAL A 160 -23.57 -11.32 -3.52
N ALA A 161 -23.70 -11.74 -2.27
CA ALA A 161 -24.84 -12.50 -1.77
C ALA A 161 -25.85 -11.60 -1.04
N ALA A 162 -25.38 -10.58 -0.31
CA ALA A 162 -26.23 -9.62 0.39
C ALA A 162 -25.53 -8.28 0.57
N GLY A 163 -26.31 -7.19 0.67
CA GLY A 163 -25.79 -5.83 0.82
C GLY A 163 -25.45 -5.15 -0.50
N GLU A 164 -24.94 -3.92 -0.42
CA GLU A 164 -24.50 -3.14 -1.58
C GLU A 164 -23.17 -2.47 -1.23
N CYS A 165 -22.22 -2.52 -2.15
CA CYS A 165 -20.93 -1.83 -1.98
C CYS A 165 -20.48 -1.18 -3.29
N ARG A 166 -19.64 -0.15 -3.17
CA ARG A 166 -18.91 0.43 -4.30
C ARG A 166 -17.49 -0.10 -4.28
N VAL A 167 -17.04 -0.60 -5.42
CA VAL A 167 -15.70 -1.15 -5.59
C VAL A 167 -14.93 -0.36 -6.63
N ASN A 168 -13.64 -0.27 -6.43
CA ASN A 168 -12.72 0.25 -7.42
C ASN A 168 -11.90 -0.92 -7.98
N GLU A 169 -11.97 -1.10 -9.29
CA GLU A 169 -11.30 -2.17 -10.01
C GLU A 169 -10.01 -1.70 -10.73
N ALA A 170 -9.55 -0.46 -10.47
CA ALA A 170 -8.41 0.16 -11.16
C ALA A 170 -7.12 -0.66 -11.09
N LEU A 171 -6.89 -1.38 -9.99
CA LEU A 171 -5.71 -2.24 -9.83
C LEU A 171 -5.72 -3.46 -10.77
N VAL A 172 -6.88 -3.79 -11.29
CA VAL A 172 -7.16 -5.01 -12.05
C VAL A 172 -7.45 -4.68 -13.51
N THR A 173 -8.32 -3.70 -13.76
CA THR A 173 -8.76 -3.28 -15.10
C THR A 173 -7.99 -2.08 -15.64
N GLY A 174 -7.38 -1.28 -14.77
CA GLY A 174 -6.76 0.00 -15.11
C GLY A 174 -7.74 1.18 -15.15
N GLU A 175 -9.04 0.95 -15.00
CA GLU A 175 -10.07 1.99 -14.99
C GLU A 175 -10.39 2.40 -13.56
N ALA A 176 -10.33 3.72 -13.28
CA ALA A 176 -10.45 4.26 -11.93
C ALA A 176 -11.90 4.48 -11.47
N ASP A 177 -12.89 4.17 -12.29
CA ASP A 177 -14.29 4.41 -11.97
C ASP A 177 -14.79 3.47 -10.84
N GLU A 178 -15.55 4.06 -9.92
CA GLU A 178 -16.22 3.31 -8.86
C GLU A 178 -17.47 2.62 -9.39
N ILE A 179 -17.55 1.30 -9.25
CA ILE A 179 -18.66 0.48 -9.73
C ILE A 179 -19.53 0.06 -8.55
N VAL A 180 -20.83 0.31 -8.62
CA VAL A 180 -21.80 -0.19 -7.64
C VAL A 180 -22.04 -1.67 -7.89
N LYS A 181 -21.88 -2.50 -6.85
CA LYS A 181 -22.13 -3.95 -6.87
C LYS A 181 -23.29 -4.30 -5.95
N ARG A 182 -24.23 -5.05 -6.49
CA ARG A 182 -25.46 -5.50 -5.83
C ARG A 182 -25.52 -7.02 -5.77
N PRO A 183 -26.45 -7.61 -5.01
CA PRO A 183 -26.63 -9.06 -4.99
C PRO A 183 -26.75 -9.67 -6.39
N GLY A 184 -25.90 -10.68 -6.66
CA GLY A 184 -25.73 -11.30 -7.98
C GLY A 184 -24.56 -10.79 -8.81
N ASP A 185 -23.99 -9.62 -8.48
CA ASP A 185 -22.85 -9.05 -9.21
C ASP A 185 -21.53 -9.71 -8.82
N ALA A 186 -20.64 -9.86 -9.80
CA ALA A 186 -19.31 -10.41 -9.60
C ALA A 186 -18.34 -9.37 -9.01
N LEU A 187 -17.55 -9.80 -8.05
CA LEU A 187 -16.42 -9.10 -7.47
C LEU A 187 -15.12 -9.76 -7.94
N LEU A 188 -14.22 -8.97 -8.50
CA LEU A 188 -12.92 -9.46 -8.97
C LEU A 188 -11.89 -9.41 -7.86
N SER A 189 -11.10 -10.47 -7.71
CA SER A 189 -9.94 -10.45 -6.80
C SER A 189 -8.99 -9.32 -7.15
N GLY A 190 -8.41 -8.67 -6.14
CA GLY A 190 -7.51 -7.53 -6.29
C GLY A 190 -8.21 -6.18 -6.37
N SER A 191 -9.52 -6.09 -6.61
CA SER A 191 -10.30 -4.88 -6.40
C SER A 191 -10.50 -4.60 -4.92
N PHE A 192 -10.96 -3.39 -4.58
CA PHE A 192 -11.18 -3.00 -3.19
C PHE A 192 -12.48 -2.22 -3.01
N VAL A 193 -13.06 -2.35 -1.81
CA VAL A 193 -14.29 -1.66 -1.45
C VAL A 193 -13.99 -0.22 -1.06
N VAL A 194 -14.62 0.74 -1.73
CA VAL A 194 -14.50 2.18 -1.44
C VAL A 194 -15.52 2.62 -0.40
N SER A 195 -16.78 2.16 -0.55
CA SER A 195 -17.86 2.51 0.37
C SER A 195 -18.96 1.45 0.37
N GLY A 196 -19.79 1.47 1.42
CA GLY A 196 -20.81 0.46 1.64
C GLY A 196 -20.24 -0.82 2.23
N SER A 197 -21.10 -1.84 2.43
CA SER A 197 -20.69 -3.16 2.92
C SER A 197 -21.51 -4.25 2.26
N CYS A 198 -20.86 -5.37 1.98
CA CYS A 198 -21.53 -6.52 1.39
C CYS A 198 -21.02 -7.84 1.97
N ARG A 199 -21.86 -8.87 1.88
CA ARG A 199 -21.49 -10.26 2.09
C ARG A 199 -21.39 -10.93 0.73
N ALA A 200 -20.27 -11.55 0.43
CA ALA A 200 -20.05 -12.16 -0.88
C ALA A 200 -19.53 -13.59 -0.75
N ARG A 201 -20.04 -14.47 -1.59
CA ARG A 201 -19.62 -15.87 -1.67
C ARG A 201 -18.41 -15.98 -2.59
N LEU A 202 -17.34 -16.57 -2.08
CA LEU A 202 -16.11 -16.81 -2.84
C LEU A 202 -16.33 -17.90 -3.89
N THR A 203 -16.02 -17.61 -5.14
CA THR A 203 -16.25 -18.53 -6.27
C THR A 203 -14.98 -19.14 -6.82
N LYS A 204 -13.91 -18.33 -6.95
CA LYS A 204 -12.61 -18.77 -7.46
C LYS A 204 -11.52 -18.36 -6.50
N VAL A 205 -10.83 -19.34 -5.94
CA VAL A 205 -9.80 -19.16 -4.91
C VAL A 205 -8.41 -19.60 -5.41
N GLY A 206 -7.35 -19.06 -4.81
CA GLY A 206 -5.97 -19.44 -5.09
C GLY A 206 -5.59 -19.20 -6.56
N ALA A 207 -5.18 -20.28 -7.24
CA ALA A 207 -4.71 -20.23 -8.64
C ALA A 207 -5.77 -19.75 -9.65
N ASP A 208 -7.05 -19.98 -9.35
CA ASP A 208 -8.14 -19.68 -10.27
C ASP A 208 -8.65 -18.25 -10.15
N SER A 209 -8.21 -17.50 -9.12
CA SER A 209 -8.58 -16.10 -8.95
C SER A 209 -8.04 -15.25 -10.10
N PHE A 210 -8.75 -14.19 -10.44
CA PHE A 210 -8.42 -13.29 -11.55
C PHE A 210 -7.00 -12.73 -11.42
N VAL A 211 -6.63 -12.22 -10.23
CA VAL A 211 -5.29 -11.67 -9.97
C VAL A 211 -4.20 -12.72 -10.10
N SER A 212 -4.44 -13.96 -9.61
CA SER A 212 -3.45 -15.03 -9.73
C SER A 212 -3.18 -15.39 -11.19
N ARG A 213 -4.22 -15.44 -12.03
CA ARG A 213 -4.09 -15.68 -13.47
C ARG A 213 -3.34 -14.54 -14.17
N LEU A 214 -3.74 -13.30 -13.91
CA LEU A 214 -3.09 -12.11 -14.48
C LEU A 214 -1.61 -12.03 -14.07
N THR A 215 -1.29 -12.32 -12.81
CA THR A 215 0.09 -12.33 -12.31
C THR A 215 0.92 -13.41 -12.98
N THR A 216 0.34 -14.59 -13.23
CA THR A 216 1.01 -15.69 -13.93
C THR A 216 1.30 -15.34 -15.38
N GLU A 217 0.35 -14.73 -16.09
CA GLU A 217 0.52 -14.24 -17.47
C GLU A 217 1.57 -13.13 -17.55
N ALA A 218 1.54 -12.16 -16.64
CA ALA A 218 2.52 -11.07 -16.59
C ALA A 218 3.95 -11.59 -16.34
N ARG A 219 4.12 -12.63 -15.51
CA ARG A 219 5.44 -13.27 -15.30
C ARG A 219 5.98 -14.00 -16.52
N GLN A 220 5.12 -14.52 -17.37
CA GLN A 220 5.55 -15.19 -18.61
C GLN A 220 6.05 -14.18 -19.66
N THR A 221 5.59 -12.94 -19.59
CA THR A 221 5.88 -11.90 -20.60
C THR A 221 6.94 -10.87 -20.17
N GLY A 222 7.24 -10.72 -18.87
CA GLY A 222 8.10 -9.63 -18.37
C GLY A 222 9.25 -10.07 -17.49
N SER A 223 10.44 -9.46 -17.70
CA SER A 223 11.51 -9.46 -16.72
C SER A 223 11.11 -8.54 -15.56
N GLN A 224 11.32 -8.98 -14.32
CA GLN A 224 11.15 -8.13 -13.13
C GLN A 224 11.97 -6.83 -13.30
N PRO A 225 11.43 -5.67 -12.93
CA PRO A 225 12.18 -4.42 -12.96
C PRO A 225 13.40 -4.57 -12.05
N GLN A 226 14.59 -4.50 -12.63
CA GLN A 226 15.84 -4.50 -11.87
C GLN A 226 16.17 -3.06 -11.47
N SER A 227 16.72 -2.86 -10.29
CA SER A 227 17.32 -1.62 -9.84
C SER A 227 18.26 -1.05 -10.93
N GLU A 228 18.26 0.28 -11.13
CA GLU A 228 19.10 0.93 -12.15
C GLU A 228 20.58 0.68 -11.91
N MET A 229 21.01 0.71 -10.66
CA MET A 229 22.39 0.40 -10.27
C MET A 229 22.73 -1.04 -10.64
N MET A 230 21.86 -2.02 -10.33
CA MET A 230 22.09 -3.41 -10.69
C MET A 230 22.07 -3.62 -12.22
N ARG A 231 21.26 -2.86 -12.94
CA ARG A 231 21.23 -2.86 -14.40
C ARG A 231 22.53 -2.30 -14.98
N SER A 232 23.01 -1.16 -14.45
CA SER A 232 24.25 -0.52 -14.84
C SER A 232 25.45 -1.39 -14.55
N LEU A 233 25.49 -2.02 -13.36
CA LEU A 233 26.52 -3.00 -13.00
C LEU A 233 26.50 -4.21 -13.93
N THR A 234 25.33 -4.75 -14.22
CA THR A 234 25.20 -5.89 -15.16
C THR A 234 25.65 -5.50 -16.57
N SER A 235 25.37 -4.28 -17.00
CA SER A 235 25.83 -3.74 -18.28
C SER A 235 27.35 -3.60 -18.30
N LEU A 236 27.95 -3.00 -17.28
CA LEU A 236 29.40 -2.88 -17.11
C LEU A 236 30.08 -4.24 -17.13
N ILE A 237 29.56 -5.19 -16.40
CA ILE A 237 30.03 -6.59 -16.35
C ILE A 237 30.00 -7.24 -17.73
N LYS A 238 28.93 -7.05 -18.51
CA LYS A 238 28.84 -7.57 -19.88
C LYS A 238 29.88 -6.92 -20.80
N TRP A 239 30.10 -5.61 -20.66
CA TRP A 239 31.11 -4.89 -21.44
C TRP A 239 32.53 -5.38 -21.11
N ILE A 240 32.86 -5.52 -19.82
CA ILE A 240 34.14 -6.09 -19.37
C ILE A 240 34.31 -7.51 -19.92
N GLY A 241 33.28 -8.35 -19.80
CA GLY A 241 33.32 -9.72 -20.30
C GLY A 241 33.52 -9.81 -21.80
N PHE A 242 32.93 -8.88 -22.58
CA PHE A 242 33.16 -8.79 -24.01
C PHE A 242 34.59 -8.37 -24.34
N LEU A 243 35.15 -7.41 -23.60
CA LEU A 243 36.52 -6.90 -23.81
C LEU A 243 37.59 -7.92 -23.41
N VAL A 244 37.36 -8.70 -22.36
CA VAL A 244 38.32 -9.66 -21.80
C VAL A 244 38.62 -10.80 -22.78
N ILE A 245 37.64 -11.23 -23.61
CA ILE A 245 37.81 -12.33 -24.57
C ILE A 245 38.85 -11.98 -25.65
N PRO A 246 38.73 -10.88 -26.41
CA PRO A 246 39.73 -10.53 -27.43
C PRO A 246 41.09 -10.18 -26.80
N LEU A 247 41.10 -9.57 -25.62
CA LEU A 247 42.34 -9.26 -24.92
C LEU A 247 43.07 -10.52 -24.51
N GLY A 248 42.35 -11.52 -23.97
CA GLY A 248 42.91 -12.84 -23.67
C GLY A 248 43.46 -13.53 -24.93
N ALA A 249 42.77 -13.45 -26.05
CA ALA A 249 43.29 -13.99 -27.33
C ALA A 249 44.61 -13.30 -27.75
N VAL A 250 44.68 -11.97 -27.64
CA VAL A 250 45.91 -11.22 -27.95
C VAL A 250 47.05 -11.62 -27.00
N MET A 251 46.77 -11.76 -25.71
CA MET A 251 47.75 -12.19 -24.71
C MET A 251 48.25 -13.61 -25.00
N PHE A 252 47.35 -14.54 -25.28
CA PHE A 252 47.74 -15.91 -25.67
C PHE A 252 48.61 -15.94 -26.92
N ILE A 253 48.23 -15.19 -27.99
CA ILE A 253 48.99 -15.09 -29.22
C ILE A 253 50.39 -14.50 -28.96
N LYS A 254 50.48 -13.45 -28.12
CA LYS A 254 51.76 -12.85 -27.72
C LYS A 254 52.65 -13.87 -27.02
N GLU A 255 52.14 -14.55 -25.99
CA GLU A 255 52.90 -15.55 -25.23
C GLU A 255 53.35 -16.71 -26.11
N TYR A 256 52.46 -17.26 -26.95
CA TYR A 256 52.74 -18.43 -27.74
C TYR A 256 53.59 -18.13 -28.99
N LEU A 257 53.26 -17.06 -29.76
CA LEU A 257 53.94 -16.77 -31.03
C LEU A 257 55.16 -15.89 -30.87
N TRP A 258 55.14 -14.87 -30.02
CA TRP A 258 56.26 -13.93 -29.88
C TRP A 258 57.27 -14.37 -28.83
N LEU A 259 56.78 -14.79 -27.63
CA LEU A 259 57.68 -15.25 -26.60
C LEU A 259 58.06 -16.74 -26.73
N LYS A 260 57.42 -17.46 -27.66
CA LYS A 260 57.61 -18.91 -27.89
C LYS A 260 57.54 -19.76 -26.63
N SER A 261 56.68 -19.34 -25.68
CA SER A 261 56.43 -20.08 -24.46
C SER A 261 55.75 -21.42 -24.71
N PRO A 262 55.98 -22.47 -23.90
CA PRO A 262 55.21 -23.72 -23.97
C PRO A 262 53.70 -23.41 -23.88
N VAL A 263 52.86 -24.16 -24.57
CA VAL A 263 51.41 -23.98 -24.59
C VAL A 263 50.83 -23.93 -23.19
N ALA A 264 51.36 -24.79 -22.28
CA ALA A 264 50.90 -24.82 -20.91
C ALA A 264 51.14 -23.48 -20.16
N ASP A 265 52.31 -22.88 -20.36
CA ASP A 265 52.67 -21.60 -19.71
C ASP A 265 51.90 -20.45 -20.37
N ALA A 266 51.72 -20.43 -21.66
CA ALA A 266 50.95 -19.43 -22.40
C ALA A 266 49.46 -19.45 -21.94
N VAL A 267 48.86 -20.63 -21.75
CA VAL A 267 47.48 -20.76 -21.25
C VAL A 267 47.39 -20.28 -19.79
N THR A 268 48.29 -20.71 -18.91
CA THR A 268 48.22 -20.33 -17.48
C THR A 268 48.46 -18.84 -17.28
N SER A 269 49.42 -18.23 -17.96
CA SER A 269 49.68 -16.78 -17.92
C SER A 269 48.45 -15.99 -18.41
N THR A 270 47.83 -16.42 -19.54
CA THR A 270 46.63 -15.79 -20.08
C THR A 270 45.46 -15.94 -19.13
N VAL A 271 45.20 -17.14 -18.58
CA VAL A 271 44.11 -17.38 -17.63
C VAL A 271 44.30 -16.55 -16.37
N GLY A 272 45.50 -16.49 -15.79
CA GLY A 272 45.82 -15.67 -14.63
C GLY A 272 45.53 -14.20 -14.86
N SER A 273 45.90 -13.67 -16.04
CA SER A 273 45.65 -12.30 -16.43
C SER A 273 44.14 -12.00 -16.60
N ILE A 274 43.41 -12.91 -17.26
CA ILE A 274 41.95 -12.79 -17.43
C ILE A 274 41.24 -12.81 -16.09
N VAL A 275 41.57 -13.71 -15.19
CA VAL A 275 40.99 -13.82 -13.85
C VAL A 275 41.18 -12.52 -13.07
N GLY A 276 42.39 -11.90 -13.16
CA GLY A 276 42.67 -10.61 -12.51
C GLY A 276 41.90 -9.41 -13.06
N MET A 277 41.38 -9.52 -14.30
CA MET A 277 40.59 -8.43 -14.93
C MET A 277 39.11 -8.51 -14.57
N ILE A 278 38.61 -9.60 -14.02
CA ILE A 278 37.19 -9.78 -13.70
C ILE A 278 36.89 -9.20 -12.32
N PRO A 279 36.05 -8.14 -12.21
CA PRO A 279 35.69 -7.52 -10.95
C PRO A 279 34.62 -8.32 -10.19
N GLU A 280 34.94 -9.55 -9.81
CA GLU A 280 33.98 -10.48 -9.17
C GLU A 280 33.38 -9.93 -7.88
N GLY A 281 34.22 -9.22 -7.08
CA GLY A 281 33.79 -8.65 -5.79
C GLY A 281 32.77 -7.53 -5.90
N LEU A 282 32.68 -6.84 -7.02
CA LEU A 282 31.81 -5.67 -7.17
C LEU A 282 30.31 -6.02 -7.05
N TYR A 283 29.87 -7.08 -7.71
CA TYR A 283 28.48 -7.56 -7.65
C TYR A 283 28.14 -8.06 -6.25
N LEU A 284 29.04 -8.85 -5.65
CA LEU A 284 28.83 -9.41 -4.32
C LEU A 284 28.77 -8.31 -3.26
N LEU A 285 29.68 -7.33 -3.28
CA LEU A 285 29.71 -6.21 -2.31
C LEU A 285 28.47 -5.34 -2.42
N THR A 286 28.01 -5.05 -3.64
CA THR A 286 26.77 -4.27 -3.86
C THR A 286 25.54 -5.02 -3.35
N SER A 287 25.42 -6.28 -3.70
CA SER A 287 24.34 -7.15 -3.20
C SER A 287 24.37 -7.23 -1.67
N LEU A 288 25.56 -7.38 -1.08
CA LEU A 288 25.77 -7.41 0.37
C LEU A 288 25.30 -6.12 1.05
N ALA A 289 25.61 -4.98 0.48
CA ALA A 289 25.20 -3.67 1.01
C ALA A 289 23.67 -3.50 0.99
N LEU A 290 23.00 -3.87 -0.12
CA LEU A 290 21.54 -3.84 -0.21
C LEU A 290 20.90 -4.78 0.81
N VAL A 291 21.40 -6.00 0.91
CA VAL A 291 20.93 -7.00 1.89
C VAL A 291 21.11 -6.52 3.33
N ALA A 292 22.26 -5.96 3.66
CA ALA A 292 22.51 -5.39 4.99
C ALA A 292 21.52 -4.26 5.31
N SER A 293 21.16 -3.44 4.30
CA SER A 293 20.17 -2.38 4.43
C SER A 293 18.76 -2.93 4.68
N VAL A 294 18.34 -3.97 3.92
CA VAL A 294 17.06 -4.68 4.16
C VAL A 294 16.99 -5.24 5.58
N ILE A 295 18.06 -5.92 6.04
CA ILE A 295 18.11 -6.47 7.39
C ILE A 295 18.02 -5.37 8.45
N ARG A 296 18.70 -4.24 8.24
CA ARG A 296 18.66 -3.09 9.15
C ARG A 296 17.25 -2.50 9.24
N LEU A 297 16.57 -2.32 8.10
CA LEU A 297 15.18 -1.86 8.05
C LEU A 297 14.23 -2.87 8.69
N ALA A 298 14.39 -4.16 8.41
CA ALA A 298 13.61 -5.23 9.01
C ALA A 298 13.71 -5.26 10.55
N ASN A 299 14.91 -5.02 11.10
CA ASN A 299 15.11 -4.92 12.54
C ASN A 299 14.42 -3.69 13.15
N ARG A 300 14.11 -2.67 12.34
CA ARG A 300 13.31 -1.51 12.71
C ARG A 300 11.84 -1.66 12.31
N ARG A 301 11.34 -2.89 12.22
CA ARG A 301 9.95 -3.22 11.86
C ARG A 301 9.47 -2.56 10.56
N THR A 302 10.37 -2.47 9.60
CA THR A 302 10.07 -1.98 8.26
C THR A 302 10.13 -3.15 7.28
N LEU A 303 8.99 -3.48 6.66
CA LEU A 303 8.91 -4.51 5.64
C LEU A 303 9.27 -3.93 4.28
N VAL A 304 10.21 -4.54 3.59
CA VAL A 304 10.63 -4.16 2.23
C VAL A 304 10.14 -5.24 1.27
N HIS A 305 9.28 -4.87 0.34
CA HIS A 305 8.77 -5.77 -0.70
C HIS A 305 9.71 -5.91 -1.90
N ASP A 306 10.41 -4.82 -2.24
CA ASP A 306 11.38 -4.78 -3.34
C ASP A 306 12.72 -4.22 -2.86
N MET A 307 13.81 -4.96 -3.09
CA MET A 307 15.17 -4.51 -2.74
C MET A 307 15.64 -3.32 -3.58
N GLY A 308 15.11 -3.15 -4.79
CA GLY A 308 15.44 -2.02 -5.68
C GLY A 308 15.00 -0.68 -5.10
N CYS A 309 13.94 -0.66 -4.31
CA CYS A 309 13.45 0.57 -3.70
C CYS A 309 14.42 1.21 -2.70
N ILE A 310 15.35 0.44 -2.11
CA ILE A 310 16.36 0.98 -1.19
C ILE A 310 17.33 1.90 -1.92
N GLU A 311 17.73 1.52 -3.13
CA GLU A 311 18.53 2.37 -4.00
C GLU A 311 17.76 3.63 -4.40
N THR A 312 16.50 3.44 -4.81
CA THR A 312 15.63 4.56 -5.19
C THR A 312 15.40 5.51 -4.02
N LEU A 313 15.15 4.97 -2.81
CA LEU A 313 14.98 5.77 -1.59
C LEU A 313 16.19 6.68 -1.31
N ALA A 314 17.40 6.21 -1.57
CA ALA A 314 18.62 7.01 -1.39
C ALA A 314 18.76 8.17 -2.40
N ARG A 315 17.99 8.14 -3.49
CA ARG A 315 17.99 9.17 -4.55
C ARG A 315 16.76 10.07 -4.53
N VAL A 316 15.81 9.81 -3.63
CA VAL A 316 14.60 10.62 -3.50
C VAL A 316 14.95 12.07 -3.22
N ASP A 317 14.47 12.97 -4.05
CA ASP A 317 14.57 14.42 -3.89
C ASP A 317 13.23 15.09 -3.59
N THR A 318 12.13 14.39 -3.83
CA THR A 318 10.76 14.87 -3.59
C THR A 318 9.94 13.81 -2.87
N LEU A 319 9.41 14.18 -1.70
CA LEU A 319 8.56 13.33 -0.88
C LEU A 319 7.13 13.86 -0.89
N CYS A 320 6.21 13.11 -1.46
CA CYS A 320 4.78 13.37 -1.41
C CYS A 320 4.17 12.63 -0.21
N VAL A 321 3.46 13.36 0.65
CA VAL A 321 2.83 12.80 1.85
C VAL A 321 1.33 13.05 1.84
N ASP A 322 0.53 12.04 2.19
CA ASP A 322 -0.87 12.28 2.54
C ASP A 322 -0.96 12.89 3.95
N LYS A 323 -2.00 13.67 4.22
CA LYS A 323 -2.22 14.27 5.54
C LYS A 323 -2.62 13.25 6.57
N THR A 324 -3.73 12.54 6.29
CA THR A 324 -4.42 11.67 7.25
C THR A 324 -3.67 10.36 7.41
N GLY A 325 -3.51 9.89 8.66
CA GLY A 325 -2.80 8.64 8.94
C GLY A 325 -1.28 8.69 8.72
N THR A 326 -0.76 9.68 7.97
CA THR A 326 0.67 9.88 7.70
C THR A 326 1.24 11.02 8.56
N ILE A 327 0.89 12.29 8.28
CA ILE A 327 1.32 13.44 9.09
C ILE A 327 0.59 13.43 10.44
N THR A 328 -0.68 13.03 10.41
CA THR A 328 -1.51 12.92 11.59
C THR A 328 -1.70 11.48 12.02
N GLU A 329 -2.13 11.27 13.25
CA GLU A 329 -2.60 9.97 13.71
C GLU A 329 -3.86 9.56 12.92
N PRO A 330 -4.06 8.24 12.67
CA PRO A 330 -5.25 7.78 11.94
C PRO A 330 -6.54 7.96 12.74
N LYS A 331 -6.43 8.08 14.08
CA LYS A 331 -7.58 8.23 14.97
C LYS A 331 -7.95 9.69 15.13
N MET A 332 -9.21 10.00 14.81
CA MET A 332 -9.82 11.29 15.09
C MET A 332 -10.14 11.42 16.59
N THR A 333 -10.02 12.62 17.15
CA THR A 333 -10.38 12.95 18.53
C THR A 333 -11.32 14.15 18.55
N VAL A 334 -12.23 14.19 19.53
CA VAL A 334 -12.99 15.41 19.82
C VAL A 334 -12.07 16.32 20.64
N ASP A 335 -11.85 17.54 20.13
CA ASP A 335 -10.98 18.51 20.77
C ASP A 335 -11.77 19.40 21.73
N ASP A 336 -12.95 19.89 21.29
CA ASP A 336 -13.75 20.82 22.09
C ASP A 336 -15.23 20.80 21.67
N ILE A 337 -16.08 21.35 22.53
CA ILE A 337 -17.50 21.59 22.32
C ILE A 337 -17.75 23.08 22.48
N VAL A 338 -18.25 23.72 21.43
CA VAL A 338 -18.58 25.16 21.45
C VAL A 338 -20.10 25.32 21.47
N PRO A 339 -20.72 25.59 22.65
CA PRO A 339 -22.16 25.89 22.73
C PRO A 339 -22.49 27.15 21.94
N LEU A 340 -23.53 27.10 21.10
CA LEU A 340 -23.98 28.23 20.29
C LEU A 340 -25.04 29.06 21.00
N GLN A 341 -25.72 28.45 21.98
CA GLN A 341 -26.74 29.09 22.81
C GLN A 341 -26.42 28.85 24.32
N PRO A 342 -25.36 29.45 24.86
CA PRO A 342 -24.90 29.17 26.24
C PRO A 342 -25.88 29.58 27.34
N ASP A 343 -26.82 30.47 27.02
CA ASP A 343 -27.89 30.89 27.94
C ASP A 343 -28.97 29.82 28.15
N ARG A 344 -29.06 28.84 27.22
CA ARG A 344 -30.05 27.75 27.25
C ARG A 344 -29.43 26.38 27.46
N TYR A 345 -28.26 26.14 26.86
CA TYR A 345 -27.56 24.86 26.88
C TYR A 345 -26.11 25.08 27.24
N ILE A 346 -25.71 24.58 28.39
CA ILE A 346 -24.30 24.56 28.78
C ILE A 346 -23.59 23.33 28.21
N ALA A 347 -22.27 23.31 28.29
CA ALA A 347 -21.47 22.22 27.74
C ALA A 347 -21.83 20.83 28.30
N ASP A 348 -22.28 20.76 29.53
CA ASP A 348 -22.69 19.50 30.17
C ASP A 348 -24.03 18.99 29.65
N ASP A 349 -24.97 19.88 29.30
CA ASP A 349 -26.22 19.50 28.65
C ASP A 349 -25.93 18.89 27.26
N ILE A 350 -25.03 19.55 26.50
CA ILE A 350 -24.59 19.04 25.19
C ILE A 350 -23.91 17.67 25.31
N ARG A 351 -23.11 17.46 26.38
CA ARG A 351 -22.49 16.14 26.64
C ARG A 351 -23.52 15.05 26.89
N MET A 352 -24.59 15.35 27.68
CA MET A 352 -25.67 14.39 27.91
C MET A 352 -26.41 14.06 26.61
N ILE A 353 -26.83 15.07 25.87
CA ILE A 353 -27.50 14.88 24.55
C ILE A 353 -26.64 14.05 23.62
N MET A 354 -25.35 14.36 23.54
CA MET A 354 -24.42 13.61 22.65
C MET A 354 -24.18 12.19 23.17
N ALA A 355 -24.19 11.91 24.45
CA ALA A 355 -24.09 10.57 25.00
C ALA A 355 -25.29 9.71 24.59
N ASP A 356 -26.50 10.25 24.71
CA ASP A 356 -27.73 9.58 24.24
C ASP A 356 -27.70 9.37 22.70
N TYR A 357 -27.29 10.40 21.95
CA TYR A 357 -27.16 10.35 20.50
C TYR A 357 -26.22 9.23 20.03
N VAL A 358 -24.98 9.16 20.56
CA VAL A 358 -23.99 8.17 20.14
C VAL A 358 -24.35 6.73 20.54
N CYS A 359 -25.11 6.56 21.65
CA CYS A 359 -25.65 5.27 22.05
C CYS A 359 -26.74 4.75 21.10
N ALA A 360 -27.58 5.65 20.58
CA ALA A 360 -28.66 5.32 19.67
C ALA A 360 -28.20 5.03 18.23
N MET A 361 -27.05 5.60 17.81
CA MET A 361 -26.53 5.44 16.47
C MET A 361 -25.75 4.14 16.29
N GLN A 362 -25.95 3.47 15.14
CA GLN A 362 -25.27 2.23 14.79
C GLN A 362 -24.11 2.43 13.79
N ASP A 363 -23.84 3.69 13.41
CA ASP A 363 -22.74 4.00 12.48
C ASP A 363 -21.38 3.51 13.00
N ASP A 364 -20.63 2.84 12.15
CA ASP A 364 -19.27 2.35 12.43
C ASP A 364 -18.24 3.06 11.55
N ASN A 365 -18.15 4.40 11.70
CA ASN A 365 -17.17 5.23 11.03
C ASN A 365 -16.26 5.93 12.06
N ASP A 366 -15.08 6.40 11.59
CA ASP A 366 -14.07 7.03 12.46
C ASP A 366 -14.58 8.23 13.26
N THR A 367 -15.50 9.00 12.69
CA THR A 367 -16.13 10.13 13.36
C THR A 367 -16.99 9.65 14.53
N MET A 368 -17.87 8.68 14.29
CA MET A 368 -18.72 8.12 15.34
C MET A 368 -17.90 7.40 16.40
N ALA A 369 -16.83 6.69 16.00
CA ALA A 369 -15.90 6.08 16.94
C ALA A 369 -15.17 7.12 17.83
N ALA A 370 -14.85 8.29 17.30
CA ALA A 370 -14.30 9.40 18.07
C ALA A 370 -15.32 9.99 19.05
N LEU A 371 -16.55 10.20 18.59
CA LEU A 371 -17.66 10.69 19.40
C LEU A 371 -17.97 9.73 20.56
N ARG A 372 -18.09 8.41 20.30
CA ARG A 372 -18.32 7.39 21.34
C ARG A 372 -17.20 7.33 22.39
N ARG A 373 -15.96 7.57 21.99
CA ARG A 373 -14.82 7.62 22.95
C ARG A 373 -14.84 8.84 23.84
N TYR A 374 -15.35 9.96 23.35
CA TYR A 374 -15.39 11.21 24.09
C TYR A 374 -16.65 11.32 24.96
N PHE A 375 -17.82 11.03 24.39
CA PHE A 375 -19.11 11.09 25.06
C PHE A 375 -19.43 9.74 25.70
N THR A 376 -18.75 9.45 26.80
CA THR A 376 -18.95 8.23 27.58
C THR A 376 -20.01 8.49 28.64
N GLY A 377 -21.21 7.96 28.49
CA GLY A 377 -22.31 8.03 29.44
C GLY A 377 -23.24 6.84 29.29
N GLN A 378 -24.03 6.54 30.35
CA GLN A 378 -25.19 5.66 30.19
C GLN A 378 -26.29 6.45 29.48
N SER A 379 -26.86 5.89 28.42
CA SER A 379 -28.01 6.50 27.79
C SER A 379 -29.15 6.63 28.77
N MET A 380 -29.69 7.84 28.90
CA MET A 380 -30.83 8.16 29.77
C MET A 380 -32.15 8.06 29.00
N GLN A 381 -32.10 8.08 27.67
CA GLN A 381 -33.26 8.10 26.79
C GLN A 381 -33.24 6.93 25.78
N THR A 382 -34.43 6.44 25.44
CA THR A 382 -34.58 5.40 24.40
C THR A 382 -34.95 6.06 23.08
N ALA A 383 -34.19 5.83 22.03
CA ALA A 383 -34.49 6.39 20.71
C ALA A 383 -35.74 5.76 20.11
N ILE A 384 -36.65 6.58 19.60
CA ILE A 384 -37.84 6.16 18.86
C ILE A 384 -37.46 5.89 17.40
N ALA A 385 -36.60 6.73 16.82
CA ALA A 385 -36.11 6.60 15.45
C ALA A 385 -34.64 7.04 15.38
N ALA A 386 -33.86 6.38 14.54
CA ALA A 386 -32.49 6.76 14.22
C ALA A 386 -32.24 6.69 12.72
N MET A 387 -31.66 7.73 12.16
CA MET A 387 -31.24 7.81 10.77
C MET A 387 -29.71 7.87 10.72
N PRO A 388 -29.04 6.82 10.21
CA PRO A 388 -27.58 6.81 10.05
C PRO A 388 -27.07 7.97 9.20
N PHE A 389 -25.80 8.33 9.39
CA PHE A 389 -25.16 9.35 8.56
C PHE A 389 -25.17 8.92 7.08
N ARG A 390 -25.65 9.81 6.22
CA ARG A 390 -25.66 9.60 4.76
C ARG A 390 -24.77 10.62 4.07
N SER A 391 -23.78 10.15 3.32
CA SER A 391 -22.83 11.01 2.60
C SER A 391 -23.51 11.96 1.61
N ALA A 392 -24.65 11.55 1.04
CA ALA A 392 -25.45 12.39 0.14
C ALA A 392 -26.13 13.55 0.88
N LYS A 393 -26.63 13.32 2.09
CA LYS A 393 -27.29 14.34 2.95
C LYS A 393 -26.31 15.10 3.83
N LYS A 394 -25.15 14.51 4.14
CA LYS A 394 -24.10 15.01 5.05
C LYS A 394 -24.56 15.24 6.51
N TYR A 395 -25.60 14.58 6.93
CA TYR A 395 -26.08 14.55 8.32
C TYR A 395 -26.71 13.20 8.66
N GLY A 396 -26.83 12.91 9.96
CA GLY A 396 -27.63 11.85 10.55
C GLY A 396 -28.47 12.43 11.68
N GLY A 397 -29.41 11.65 12.24
CA GLY A 397 -30.29 12.13 13.28
C GLY A 397 -30.87 11.05 14.17
N VAL A 398 -31.32 11.46 15.37
CA VAL A 398 -32.00 10.60 16.36
C VAL A 398 -33.19 11.35 16.94
N SER A 399 -34.36 10.68 17.01
CA SER A 399 -35.53 11.17 17.71
C SER A 399 -35.73 10.39 19.00
N PHE A 400 -35.81 11.10 20.11
CA PHE A 400 -36.09 10.51 21.45
C PHE A 400 -37.56 10.68 21.83
N HIS A 401 -38.20 11.78 21.45
CA HIS A 401 -39.62 12.08 21.61
C HIS A 401 -40.19 12.57 20.28
N GLU A 402 -41.53 12.65 20.16
CA GLU A 402 -42.18 13.07 18.91
C GLU A 402 -41.74 14.49 18.46
N ASP A 403 -41.42 15.36 19.44
CA ASP A 403 -41.02 16.76 19.20
C ASP A 403 -39.53 17.00 19.53
N GLU A 404 -38.72 15.95 19.70
CA GLU A 404 -37.32 16.09 20.13
C GLU A 404 -36.41 15.24 19.20
N THR A 405 -36.03 15.86 18.10
CA THR A 405 -35.14 15.26 17.10
C THR A 405 -33.81 16.00 17.06
N TYR A 406 -32.73 15.28 17.28
CA TYR A 406 -31.37 15.82 17.17
C TYR A 406 -30.73 15.42 15.86
N LEU A 407 -30.21 16.42 15.14
CA LEU A 407 -29.43 16.24 13.91
C LEU A 407 -27.95 16.56 14.19
N LEU A 408 -27.06 15.72 13.67
CA LEU A 408 -25.63 15.94 13.69
C LEU A 408 -25.07 15.84 12.27
N GLY A 409 -24.39 16.90 11.80
CA GLY A 409 -23.90 16.92 10.44
C GLY A 409 -23.06 18.14 10.07
N ALA A 410 -22.87 18.32 8.76
CA ALA A 410 -22.09 19.42 8.20
C ALA A 410 -22.78 20.76 8.45
N PRO A 411 -22.09 21.76 9.05
CA PRO A 411 -22.69 23.05 9.37
C PRO A 411 -23.30 23.75 8.17
N GLU A 412 -22.65 23.70 7.01
CA GLU A 412 -23.12 24.33 5.77
C GLU A 412 -24.45 23.77 5.26
N ILE A 413 -24.76 22.52 5.58
CA ILE A 413 -26.01 21.87 5.21
C ILE A 413 -27.11 22.16 6.22
N LEU A 414 -26.82 21.92 7.50
CA LEU A 414 -27.83 22.12 8.55
C LEU A 414 -28.18 23.59 8.72
N LEU A 415 -27.22 24.51 8.73
CA LEU A 415 -27.46 25.94 8.83
C LEU A 415 -28.15 26.52 7.58
N ALA A 416 -28.16 25.85 6.45
CA ALA A 416 -28.90 26.31 5.27
C ALA A 416 -30.41 26.40 5.53
N ALA A 417 -30.93 25.54 6.41
CA ALA A 417 -32.33 25.54 6.85
C ALA A 417 -32.60 26.39 8.12
N CYS A 418 -31.59 27.10 8.64
CA CYS A 418 -31.68 27.85 9.89
C CYS A 418 -31.75 29.37 9.61
N PRO A 419 -32.65 30.12 10.28
CA PRO A 419 -32.73 31.59 10.16
C PRO A 419 -31.45 32.30 10.63
N GLU A 420 -30.74 31.73 11.61
CA GLU A 420 -29.51 32.31 12.19
C GLU A 420 -28.22 31.89 11.44
N LYS A 421 -28.31 31.43 10.21
CA LYS A 421 -27.18 30.98 9.39
C LYS A 421 -26.02 31.98 9.38
N ASP A 422 -26.33 33.26 9.10
CA ASP A 422 -25.31 34.30 8.95
C ASP A 422 -24.56 34.61 10.25
N ARG A 423 -25.10 34.19 11.40
CA ARG A 423 -24.46 34.32 12.72
C ARG A 423 -23.50 33.17 13.00
N PHE A 424 -23.88 31.94 12.69
CA PHE A 424 -23.15 30.74 13.14
C PHE A 424 -22.25 30.11 12.06
N LEU A 425 -22.55 30.31 10.78
CA LEU A 425 -21.73 29.77 9.71
C LEU A 425 -20.29 30.32 9.71
N PRO A 426 -20.05 31.64 9.91
CA PRO A 426 -18.68 32.17 10.02
C PRO A 426 -17.89 31.57 11.19
N GLN A 427 -18.52 31.25 12.32
CA GLN A 427 -17.87 30.59 13.45
C GLN A 427 -17.42 29.17 13.09
N ALA A 428 -18.27 28.41 12.39
CA ALA A 428 -17.91 27.08 11.92
C ALA A 428 -16.78 27.13 10.88
N GLU A 429 -16.80 28.12 10.00
CA GLU A 429 -15.72 28.34 9.00
C GLU A 429 -14.40 28.73 9.66
N GLU A 430 -14.42 29.55 10.71
CA GLU A 430 -13.22 29.90 11.48
C GLU A 430 -12.54 28.67 12.09
N TRP A 431 -13.31 27.77 12.71
CA TRP A 431 -12.76 26.54 13.26
C TRP A 431 -12.29 25.56 12.17
N SER A 432 -13.01 25.52 11.05
CA SER A 432 -12.57 24.74 9.89
C SER A 432 -11.24 25.27 9.30
N ALA A 433 -11.06 26.59 9.28
CA ALA A 433 -9.80 27.23 8.87
C ALA A 433 -8.63 26.92 9.82
N LYS A 434 -8.92 26.69 11.12
CA LYS A 434 -7.92 26.26 12.11
C LYS A 434 -7.56 24.77 12.00
N GLY A 435 -8.13 24.04 11.07
CA GLY A 435 -7.81 22.64 10.80
C GLY A 435 -8.73 21.63 11.50
N CYS A 436 -9.78 22.08 12.15
CA CYS A 436 -10.76 21.20 12.78
C CYS A 436 -11.82 20.73 11.78
N ARG A 437 -12.25 19.48 11.91
CA ARG A 437 -13.51 19.03 11.33
C ARG A 437 -14.64 19.47 12.25
N VAL A 438 -15.54 20.28 11.74
CA VAL A 438 -16.63 20.85 12.53
C VAL A 438 -17.92 20.10 12.21
N LEU A 439 -18.60 19.61 13.25
CA LEU A 439 -19.95 19.08 13.15
C LEU A 439 -20.90 20.01 13.94
N LEU A 440 -22.07 20.26 13.37
CA LEU A 440 -23.15 20.98 14.05
C LEU A 440 -24.11 19.97 14.68
N LEU A 441 -24.36 20.13 15.97
CA LEU A 441 -25.50 19.52 16.66
C LEU A 441 -26.65 20.52 16.66
N ALA A 442 -27.82 20.11 16.20
CA ALA A 442 -29.01 20.93 16.15
C ALA A 442 -30.25 20.19 16.63
N LEU A 443 -31.17 20.87 17.27
CA LEU A 443 -32.51 20.40 17.58
C LEU A 443 -33.42 20.76 16.40
N TYR A 444 -34.14 19.79 15.89
CA TYR A 444 -35.01 19.90 14.71
C TYR A 444 -36.46 19.60 15.11
N ASP A 445 -37.35 20.55 14.84
CA ASP A 445 -38.78 20.43 15.13
C ASP A 445 -39.52 19.71 14.00
N GLY A 446 -39.03 18.54 13.62
CA GLY A 446 -39.56 17.74 12.52
C GLY A 446 -39.26 16.27 12.65
N LYS A 447 -39.92 15.45 11.84
CA LYS A 447 -39.74 13.99 11.82
C LYS A 447 -38.48 13.62 11.04
N LEU A 448 -37.82 12.54 11.49
CA LEU A 448 -36.74 11.90 10.74
C LEU A 448 -37.33 11.11 9.58
N ASP A 449 -37.39 11.73 8.43
CA ASP A 449 -37.79 11.10 7.17
C ASP A 449 -36.73 11.30 6.07
N ASP A 450 -36.97 10.74 4.90
CA ASP A 450 -36.07 10.88 3.76
C ASP A 450 -36.29 12.19 2.96
N GLU A 451 -37.16 13.07 3.42
CA GLU A 451 -37.50 14.33 2.77
C GLU A 451 -36.51 15.46 3.14
N ALA A 452 -36.65 16.61 2.52
CA ALA A 452 -35.84 17.79 2.80
C ALA A 452 -36.19 18.37 4.20
N LEU A 453 -35.21 18.97 4.87
CA LEU A 453 -35.39 19.66 6.14
C LEU A 453 -36.31 20.89 5.93
N THR A 454 -37.56 20.80 6.36
CA THR A 454 -38.59 21.83 6.14
C THR A 454 -39.05 22.51 7.43
N ALA A 455 -38.78 21.93 8.60
CA ALA A 455 -39.18 22.47 9.89
C ALA A 455 -38.09 23.37 10.50
N GLU A 456 -38.43 24.06 11.58
CA GLU A 456 -37.50 24.94 12.29
C GLU A 456 -36.34 24.13 12.90
N MET A 457 -35.15 24.74 12.86
CA MET A 457 -33.94 24.15 13.40
C MET A 457 -33.24 25.11 14.34
N MET A 458 -32.91 24.64 15.52
CA MET A 458 -32.18 25.38 16.54
C MET A 458 -30.76 24.83 16.67
N PRO A 459 -29.73 25.56 16.27
CA PRO A 459 -28.33 25.16 16.46
C PRO A 459 -27.97 25.15 17.95
N LEU A 460 -27.41 24.03 18.43
CA LEU A 460 -27.07 23.85 19.84
C LEU A 460 -25.58 24.02 20.10
N ALA A 461 -24.73 23.31 19.35
CA ALA A 461 -23.29 23.36 19.54
C ALA A 461 -22.52 22.97 18.30
N LEU A 462 -21.28 23.45 18.18
CA LEU A 462 -20.27 22.93 17.28
C LEU A 462 -19.42 21.90 18.03
N ILE A 463 -19.30 20.71 17.44
CA ILE A 463 -18.42 19.66 17.92
C ILE A 463 -17.16 19.71 17.06
N LEU A 464 -16.02 20.00 17.68
CA LEU A 464 -14.75 20.16 17.01
C LEU A 464 -13.96 18.86 17.08
N LEU A 465 -13.61 18.33 15.93
CA LEU A 465 -12.79 17.12 15.83
C LEU A 465 -11.50 17.41 15.05
N SER A 466 -10.41 16.80 15.47
CA SER A 466 -9.16 16.84 14.70
C SER A 466 -8.43 15.50 14.74
N ASN A 467 -7.51 15.34 13.81
CA ASN A 467 -6.50 14.31 13.88
C ASN A 467 -5.23 14.95 14.45
N LYS A 468 -4.73 14.43 15.57
CA LYS A 468 -3.50 14.92 16.19
C LYS A 468 -2.32 14.74 15.24
N ILE A 469 -1.49 15.76 15.13
CA ILE A 469 -0.21 15.67 14.42
C ILE A 469 0.67 14.71 15.22
N ARG A 470 1.35 13.78 14.51
CA ARG A 470 2.29 12.86 15.15
C ARG A 470 3.40 13.62 15.83
N PRO A 471 3.78 13.29 17.08
CA PRO A 471 4.82 14.00 17.82
C PRO A 471 6.17 14.05 17.08
N GLU A 472 6.47 13.02 16.29
CA GLU A 472 7.72 12.86 15.55
C GLU A 472 7.72 13.65 14.23
N ALA A 473 6.57 14.08 13.71
CA ALA A 473 6.45 14.71 12.40
C ALA A 473 7.35 15.95 12.23
N PRO A 474 7.40 16.92 13.16
CA PRO A 474 8.25 18.10 12.97
C PRO A 474 9.73 17.75 12.86
N GLN A 475 10.22 16.82 13.66
CA GLN A 475 11.62 16.39 13.62
C GLN A 475 11.92 15.64 12.32
N THR A 476 10.98 14.81 11.86
CA THR A 476 11.12 14.03 10.62
C THR A 476 11.17 14.94 9.40
N PHE A 477 10.28 15.94 9.29
CA PHE A 477 10.29 16.87 8.16
C PHE A 477 11.49 17.82 8.19
N ALA A 478 11.94 18.24 9.38
CA ALA A 478 13.19 18.99 9.52
C ALA A 478 14.39 18.17 9.02
N TYR A 479 14.45 16.88 9.32
CA TYR A 479 15.48 15.98 8.80
C TYR A 479 15.44 15.88 7.26
N PHE A 480 14.26 15.68 6.66
CA PHE A 480 14.14 15.63 5.19
C PHE A 480 14.60 16.95 4.54
N ALA A 481 14.21 18.08 5.10
CA ALA A 481 14.65 19.39 4.62
C ALA A 481 16.18 19.54 4.69
N GLN A 482 16.83 19.08 5.78
CA GLN A 482 18.29 19.07 5.91
C GLN A 482 18.98 18.16 4.89
N GLN A 483 18.32 17.06 4.47
CA GLN A 483 18.83 16.19 3.41
C GLN A 483 18.55 16.74 1.99
N GLY A 484 17.93 17.91 1.87
CA GLY A 484 17.58 18.50 0.57
C GLY A 484 16.35 17.88 -0.09
N VAL A 485 15.56 17.10 0.65
CA VAL A 485 14.32 16.49 0.13
C VAL A 485 13.18 17.49 0.27
N ARG A 486 12.53 17.81 -0.85
CA ARG A 486 11.34 18.66 -0.88
C ARG A 486 10.11 17.86 -0.47
N THR A 487 9.39 18.36 0.54
CA THR A 487 8.14 17.71 0.97
C THR A 487 6.95 18.40 0.33
N LYS A 488 6.03 17.63 -0.24
CA LYS A 488 4.74 18.09 -0.78
C LYS A 488 3.59 17.34 -0.11
N VAL A 489 2.56 18.07 0.30
CA VAL A 489 1.39 17.48 0.98
C VAL A 489 0.23 17.40 0.00
N ILE A 490 -0.33 16.20 -0.18
CA ILE A 490 -1.39 15.93 -1.15
C ILE A 490 -2.58 15.29 -0.43
N SER A 491 -3.67 16.03 -0.25
CA SER A 491 -4.84 15.57 0.53
C SER A 491 -6.16 15.86 -0.16
N GLY A 492 -7.18 15.04 0.14
CA GLY A 492 -8.57 15.28 -0.25
C GLY A 492 -9.27 16.39 0.54
N ASP A 493 -8.66 16.87 1.63
CA ASP A 493 -9.24 17.87 2.51
C ASP A 493 -9.12 19.30 1.97
N ASN A 494 -9.77 20.24 2.66
CA ASN A 494 -9.70 21.65 2.33
C ASN A 494 -8.23 22.16 2.34
N PRO A 495 -7.77 22.88 1.30
CA PRO A 495 -6.38 23.32 1.18
C PRO A 495 -5.89 24.18 2.35
N LEU A 496 -6.74 25.02 2.94
CA LEU A 496 -6.40 25.82 4.12
C LEU A 496 -6.11 24.94 5.34
N THR A 497 -6.96 23.95 5.58
CA THR A 497 -6.78 22.96 6.66
C THR A 497 -5.48 22.18 6.47
N VAL A 498 -5.20 21.74 5.24
CA VAL A 498 -3.98 20.98 4.92
C VAL A 498 -2.72 21.85 5.09
N SER A 499 -2.79 23.10 4.66
CA SER A 499 -1.71 24.10 4.82
C SER A 499 -1.40 24.34 6.30
N GLU A 500 -2.42 24.51 7.14
CA GLU A 500 -2.21 24.72 8.58
C GLU A 500 -1.60 23.48 9.27
N VAL A 501 -2.06 22.28 8.91
CA VAL A 501 -1.45 21.03 9.41
C VAL A 501 0.00 20.92 8.96
N ALA A 502 0.29 21.20 7.68
CA ALA A 502 1.65 21.18 7.14
C ALA A 502 2.58 22.19 7.85
N ARG A 503 2.07 23.40 8.10
CA ARG A 503 2.80 24.45 8.83
C ARG A 503 3.12 24.01 10.27
N ARG A 504 2.15 23.45 10.98
CA ARG A 504 2.32 22.93 12.35
C ARG A 504 3.24 21.72 12.40
N ALA A 505 3.27 20.92 11.33
CA ALA A 505 4.23 19.82 11.19
C ALA A 505 5.63 20.27 10.78
N GLY A 506 5.87 21.58 10.57
CA GLY A 506 7.19 22.12 10.25
C GLY A 506 7.62 21.93 8.80
N ILE A 507 6.68 21.72 7.88
CA ILE A 507 6.97 21.59 6.45
C ILE A 507 7.25 23.00 5.88
N PRO A 508 8.41 23.21 5.20
CA PRO A 508 8.74 24.49 4.59
C PRO A 508 7.73 24.89 3.49
N ASP A 509 7.51 26.21 3.31
CA ASP A 509 6.64 26.76 2.26
C ASP A 509 5.17 26.24 2.32
N ALA A 510 4.69 25.85 3.48
CA ALA A 510 3.32 25.31 3.64
C ALA A 510 2.23 26.31 3.25
N GLU A 511 2.53 27.63 3.18
CA GLU A 511 1.63 28.69 2.72
C GLU A 511 1.43 28.68 1.20
N LYS A 512 2.28 27.98 0.44
CA LYS A 512 2.12 27.77 -1.01
C LYS A 512 1.13 26.63 -1.24
N PHE A 513 -0.15 26.92 -1.17
CA PHE A 513 -1.21 25.92 -1.35
C PHE A 513 -2.10 26.20 -2.55
N VAL A 514 -2.74 25.17 -3.08
CA VAL A 514 -3.70 25.24 -4.18
C VAL A 514 -4.89 24.31 -3.96
N ASP A 515 -6.07 24.75 -4.43
CA ASP A 515 -7.26 23.89 -4.54
C ASP A 515 -7.19 23.11 -5.86
N ALA A 516 -7.02 21.80 -5.80
CA ALA A 516 -6.86 20.96 -6.98
C ALA A 516 -8.06 20.98 -7.94
N ARG A 517 -9.24 21.38 -7.46
CA ARG A 517 -10.44 21.56 -8.34
C ARG A 517 -10.27 22.70 -9.34
N THR A 518 -9.35 23.64 -9.09
CA THR A 518 -9.04 24.75 -10.02
C THR A 518 -8.11 24.31 -11.15
N LEU A 519 -7.38 23.20 -10.97
CA LEU A 519 -6.43 22.67 -11.94
C LEU A 519 -7.17 21.73 -12.92
N LYS A 520 -7.50 22.25 -14.08
CA LYS A 520 -8.33 21.54 -15.08
C LYS A 520 -7.52 20.88 -16.18
N THR A 521 -6.32 21.35 -16.42
CA THR A 521 -5.43 20.83 -17.48
C THR A 521 -4.18 20.19 -16.90
N ASP A 522 -3.63 19.21 -17.62
CA ASP A 522 -2.36 18.56 -17.21
C ASP A 522 -1.19 19.57 -17.17
N ALA A 523 -1.23 20.63 -17.96
CA ALA A 523 -0.22 21.69 -17.94
C ALA A 523 -0.30 22.55 -16.67
N GLU A 524 -1.51 22.92 -16.22
CA GLU A 524 -1.70 23.63 -14.94
C GLU A 524 -1.29 22.76 -13.76
N LEU A 525 -1.59 21.47 -13.82
CA LEU A 525 -1.24 20.50 -12.80
C LEU A 525 0.28 20.31 -12.73
N ALA A 526 0.99 20.23 -13.87
CA ALA A 526 2.45 20.15 -13.93
C ALA A 526 3.11 21.40 -13.36
N LYS A 527 2.60 22.60 -13.70
CA LYS A 527 3.11 23.86 -13.16
C LYS A 527 2.88 23.94 -11.64
N ALA A 528 1.68 23.59 -11.16
CA ALA A 528 1.39 23.56 -9.74
C ALA A 528 2.26 22.54 -8.99
N ALA A 529 2.54 21.37 -9.60
CA ALA A 529 3.42 20.34 -9.03
C ALA A 529 4.83 20.88 -8.71
N GLU A 530 5.34 21.82 -9.49
CA GLU A 530 6.64 22.45 -9.24
C GLU A 530 6.55 23.59 -8.19
N GLU A 531 5.56 24.49 -8.34
CA GLU A 531 5.48 25.74 -7.59
C GLU A 531 4.84 25.60 -6.21
N MET A 532 3.89 24.69 -6.02
CA MET A 532 3.09 24.54 -4.81
C MET A 532 3.63 23.46 -3.89
N THR A 533 3.45 23.66 -2.59
CA THR A 533 3.83 22.70 -1.54
C THR A 533 2.64 21.88 -1.08
N VAL A 534 1.45 22.50 -1.02
CA VAL A 534 0.24 21.88 -0.46
C VAL A 534 -0.87 21.83 -1.51
N PHE A 535 -1.45 20.65 -1.67
CA PHE A 535 -2.56 20.39 -2.59
C PHE A 535 -3.75 19.91 -1.78
N GLY A 536 -4.86 20.67 -1.82
CA GLY A 536 -6.11 20.30 -1.16
C GLY A 536 -7.19 19.89 -2.16
N ARG A 537 -8.18 19.14 -1.68
CA ARG A 537 -9.32 18.61 -2.47
C ARG A 537 -8.90 17.82 -3.71
N VAL A 538 -7.81 17.07 -3.55
CA VAL A 538 -7.23 16.25 -4.62
C VAL A 538 -8.00 14.93 -4.74
N THR A 539 -8.39 14.57 -5.96
CA THR A 539 -8.96 13.24 -6.25
C THR A 539 -7.87 12.19 -6.39
N PRO A 540 -8.18 10.88 -6.25
CA PRO A 540 -7.20 9.81 -6.43
C PRO A 540 -6.46 9.85 -7.78
N ASP A 541 -7.18 10.15 -8.87
CA ASP A 541 -6.57 10.31 -10.20
C ASP A 541 -5.62 11.51 -10.26
N GLN A 542 -6.03 12.65 -9.67
CA GLN A 542 -5.15 13.82 -9.59
C GLN A 542 -3.91 13.57 -8.73
N LYS A 543 -4.00 12.75 -7.64
CA LYS A 543 -2.81 12.33 -6.86
C LYS A 543 -1.80 11.61 -7.75
N LYS A 544 -2.27 10.66 -8.57
CA LYS A 544 -1.44 9.95 -9.54
C LYS A 544 -0.80 10.92 -10.54
N LYS A 545 -1.59 11.80 -11.18
CA LYS A 545 -1.10 12.77 -12.17
C LYS A 545 -0.08 13.76 -11.61
N LEU A 546 -0.22 14.17 -10.35
CA LEU A 546 0.78 15.01 -9.66
C LEU A 546 2.13 14.30 -9.54
N VAL A 547 2.11 13.03 -9.11
CA VAL A 547 3.32 12.20 -9.04
C VAL A 547 3.95 12.03 -10.43
N GLU A 548 3.15 11.69 -11.46
CA GLU A 548 3.63 11.58 -12.84
C GLU A 548 4.25 12.89 -13.34
N ALA A 549 3.65 14.04 -13.04
CA ALA A 549 4.15 15.34 -13.45
C ALA A 549 5.54 15.63 -12.86
N MET A 550 5.73 15.37 -11.56
CA MET A 550 7.04 15.54 -10.88
C MET A 550 8.09 14.60 -11.48
N LYS A 551 7.74 13.33 -11.75
CA LYS A 551 8.65 12.38 -12.42
C LYS A 551 9.06 12.84 -13.82
N ARG A 552 8.11 13.37 -14.61
CA ARG A 552 8.40 13.92 -15.95
C ARG A 552 9.31 15.16 -15.88
N ALA A 553 9.25 15.93 -14.78
CA ALA A 553 10.14 17.04 -14.52
C ALA A 553 11.56 16.59 -14.11
N GLY A 554 11.80 15.29 -13.94
CA GLY A 554 13.10 14.69 -13.64
C GLY A 554 13.34 14.44 -12.16
N HIS A 555 12.31 14.56 -11.30
CA HIS A 555 12.42 14.25 -9.87
C HIS A 555 12.32 12.75 -9.58
N THR A 556 13.03 12.31 -8.56
CA THR A 556 12.88 10.99 -7.97
C THR A 556 11.87 11.09 -6.83
N VAL A 557 10.64 10.62 -7.07
CA VAL A 557 9.50 10.86 -6.20
C VAL A 557 9.25 9.68 -5.27
N ALA A 558 9.23 9.96 -3.96
CA ALA A 558 8.63 9.07 -2.98
C ALA A 558 7.19 9.49 -2.68
N MET A 559 6.30 8.53 -2.50
CA MET A 559 4.92 8.75 -2.04
C MET A 559 4.64 7.95 -0.78
N THR A 560 4.10 8.62 0.24
CA THR A 560 3.61 7.94 1.44
C THR A 560 2.12 8.18 1.62
N GLY A 561 1.40 7.11 1.95
CA GLY A 561 -0.05 7.14 2.17
C GLY A 561 -0.52 5.89 2.89
N ASP A 562 -1.71 5.95 3.49
CA ASP A 562 -2.32 4.87 4.26
C ASP A 562 -3.70 4.47 3.73
N GLY A 563 -4.28 5.30 2.86
CA GLY A 563 -5.63 5.14 2.35
C GLY A 563 -5.72 4.40 1.02
N VAL A 564 -6.93 3.94 0.73
CA VAL A 564 -7.31 3.38 -0.58
C VAL A 564 -7.13 4.44 -1.69
N ASN A 565 -7.38 5.70 -1.36
CA ASN A 565 -7.28 6.83 -2.29
C ASN A 565 -5.84 7.12 -2.76
N ASP A 566 -4.83 6.56 -2.06
CA ASP A 566 -3.42 6.76 -2.35
C ASP A 566 -2.85 5.69 -3.28
N VAL A 567 -3.55 4.57 -3.46
CA VAL A 567 -3.04 3.37 -4.14
C VAL A 567 -2.52 3.66 -5.54
N LEU A 568 -3.22 4.49 -6.32
CA LEU A 568 -2.79 4.86 -7.67
C LEU A 568 -1.50 5.68 -7.65
N ALA A 569 -1.37 6.63 -6.72
CA ALA A 569 -0.19 7.45 -6.53
C ALA A 569 0.99 6.63 -5.97
N LEU A 570 0.73 5.71 -5.01
CA LEU A 570 1.74 4.80 -4.47
C LEU A 570 2.36 3.91 -5.56
N ARG A 571 1.53 3.40 -6.48
CA ARG A 571 2.02 2.60 -7.62
C ARG A 571 2.82 3.39 -8.64
N GLU A 572 2.47 4.66 -8.82
CA GLU A 572 3.13 5.53 -9.78
C GLU A 572 4.49 6.02 -9.27
N ALA A 573 4.65 6.20 -7.98
CA ALA A 573 5.87 6.71 -7.36
C ALA A 573 7.09 5.78 -7.57
N ASP A 574 8.29 6.37 -7.65
CA ASP A 574 9.55 5.61 -7.75
C ASP A 574 9.83 4.82 -6.47
N CYS A 575 9.48 5.38 -5.31
CA CYS A 575 9.49 4.70 -4.02
C CYS A 575 8.18 4.95 -3.28
N SER A 576 7.48 3.89 -2.91
CA SER A 576 6.21 4.00 -2.18
C SER A 576 6.30 3.42 -0.78
N ILE A 577 5.70 4.12 0.19
CA ILE A 577 5.76 3.80 1.61
C ILE A 577 4.33 3.79 2.15
N ALA A 578 3.91 2.70 2.79
CA ALA A 578 2.62 2.61 3.46
C ALA A 578 2.77 2.43 4.98
N MET A 579 1.75 2.88 5.71
CA MET A 579 1.61 2.62 7.14
C MET A 579 0.83 1.33 7.36
N ALA A 580 1.31 0.44 8.22
CA ALA A 580 0.61 -0.82 8.52
C ALA A 580 -0.75 -0.61 9.20
N SER A 581 -0.97 0.56 9.83
CA SER A 581 -2.26 0.95 10.39
C SER A 581 -3.29 1.36 9.34
N GLY A 582 -2.85 1.55 8.10
CA GLY A 582 -3.69 1.93 6.97
C GLY A 582 -4.36 0.75 6.29
N SER A 583 -4.87 1.00 5.08
CA SER A 583 -5.56 0.00 4.27
C SER A 583 -4.61 -1.12 3.83
N GLY A 584 -5.09 -2.36 3.88
CA GLY A 584 -4.34 -3.53 3.41
C GLY A 584 -3.91 -3.41 1.94
N VAL A 585 -4.70 -2.71 1.13
CA VAL A 585 -4.40 -2.46 -0.29
C VAL A 585 -3.22 -1.51 -0.46
N ALA A 586 -3.17 -0.42 0.33
CA ALA A 586 -2.03 0.50 0.33
C ALA A 586 -0.74 -0.23 0.73
N CYS A 587 -0.79 -1.08 1.76
CA CYS A 587 0.34 -1.91 2.17
C CYS A 587 0.83 -2.85 1.07
N GLN A 588 -0.09 -3.49 0.33
CA GLN A 588 0.28 -4.40 -0.76
C GLN A 588 0.81 -3.68 -2.02
N ALA A 589 0.31 -2.47 -2.29
CA ALA A 589 0.72 -1.65 -3.42
C ALA A 589 2.10 -1.01 -3.21
N SER A 590 2.59 -0.92 -1.97
CA SER A 590 3.79 -0.18 -1.60
C SER A 590 5.06 -1.03 -1.63
N HIS A 591 6.19 -0.38 -1.94
CA HIS A 591 7.52 -0.98 -1.89
C HIS A 591 8.01 -1.20 -0.45
N ILE A 592 7.61 -0.31 0.46
CA ILE A 592 8.00 -0.32 1.87
C ILE A 592 6.74 -0.21 2.74
N VAL A 593 6.66 -0.98 3.83
CA VAL A 593 5.59 -0.87 4.83
C VAL A 593 6.19 -0.65 6.22
N LEU A 594 5.75 0.42 6.89
CA LEU A 594 6.15 0.74 8.26
C LEU A 594 5.21 0.02 9.24
N LEU A 595 5.71 -1.05 9.88
CA LEU A 595 4.88 -1.92 10.74
C LEU A 595 4.50 -1.26 12.06
N ASP A 596 5.31 -0.34 12.56
CA ASP A 596 5.01 0.43 13.78
C ASP A 596 4.24 1.72 13.48
N SER A 597 4.03 2.05 12.20
CA SER A 597 3.39 3.30 11.75
C SER A 597 4.08 4.57 12.29
N GLN A 598 5.39 4.51 12.53
CA GLN A 598 6.24 5.62 13.00
C GLN A 598 7.17 6.10 11.91
#